data_4c8a839f31ba68334b86eed279fbc795
#
_entry.id   4c8a839f31ba68334b86eed279fbc795
#
_cell.length_a   1.000
_cell.length_b   1.000
_cell.length_c   1.000
_cell.angle_alpha   90.00
_cell.angle_beta   90.00
_cell.angle_gamma   90.00
#
_symmetry.space_group_name_H-M   'P 1'
#
loop_
_entity.id
_entity.type
_entity.pdbx_description
1 polymer ?
#
loop_
_entity_poly.entity_id
_entity_poly.type
_entity_poly.pdbx_seq_one_letter_code
_entity_poly.pdbx_strand_id
1 'polypeptide(L)'
;MITKEEVKQKALEIGFADAGFAQSTPFESQREFLTNDYYGWTQSVGIDLWKGLDPYNIFPDSRSIIVLLYSYFVSSIPPLLQKHYGRCYLNDDRVTRDGLFTLVKKFRDFLKSNGINSKVANYMPDKLAAMRAGVGTSGKNTLLYARSAAGGSSFVFPVVVLVDYDFSPDAPSIGNGCPSWCRNACIAACPTKALLGNGKINPQRCISYLT
;
A
#
# COMPACT_ATOMS: atom_id res chain seq x y z
N MET A 1 -2.43 9.00 -27.07
CA MET A 1 -3.12 8.79 -25.78
C MET A 1 -2.42 7.62 -25.11
N ILE A 2 -1.92 7.79 -23.91
CA ILE A 2 -1.15 6.75 -23.21
C ILE A 2 -2.08 5.60 -22.78
N THR A 3 -1.60 4.37 -22.91
CA THR A 3 -2.32 3.16 -22.49
C THR A 3 -1.98 2.76 -21.07
N LYS A 4 -2.85 1.95 -20.47
CA LYS A 4 -2.63 1.34 -19.16
C LYS A 4 -1.37 0.45 -19.15
N GLU A 5 -1.16 -0.28 -20.22
CA GLU A 5 -0.02 -1.18 -20.40
C GLU A 5 1.30 -0.42 -20.46
N GLU A 6 1.34 0.72 -21.15
CA GLU A 6 2.53 1.59 -21.17
C GLU A 6 2.84 2.15 -19.78
N VAL A 7 1.81 2.52 -19.01
CA VAL A 7 2.01 3.01 -17.63
C VAL A 7 2.51 1.89 -16.72
N LYS A 8 1.96 0.66 -16.84
CA LYS A 8 2.46 -0.51 -16.10
C LYS A 8 3.90 -0.82 -16.44
N GLN A 9 4.21 -0.89 -17.72
CA GLN A 9 5.55 -1.17 -18.19
C GLN A 9 6.55 -0.13 -17.64
N LYS A 10 6.16 1.14 -17.68
CA LYS A 10 7.02 2.21 -17.16
C LYS A 10 7.22 2.11 -15.65
N ALA A 11 6.21 1.73 -14.89
CA ALA A 11 6.36 1.50 -13.46
C ALA A 11 7.42 0.40 -13.17
N LEU A 12 7.37 -0.72 -13.91
CA LEU A 12 8.35 -1.80 -13.79
C LEU A 12 9.77 -1.34 -14.18
N GLU A 13 9.92 -0.59 -15.28
CA GLU A 13 11.20 -0.02 -15.71
C GLU A 13 11.82 0.93 -14.68
N ILE A 14 10.98 1.69 -13.96
CA ILE A 14 11.41 2.60 -12.89
C ILE A 14 11.92 1.81 -11.69
N GLY A 15 11.43 0.57 -11.47
CA GLY A 15 11.87 -0.29 -10.37
C GLY A 15 10.76 -0.69 -9.39
N PHE A 16 9.49 -0.44 -9.71
CA PHE A 16 8.38 -1.03 -8.94
C PHE A 16 8.22 -2.51 -9.29
N ALA A 17 7.80 -3.30 -8.30
CA ALA A 17 7.58 -4.73 -8.48
C ALA A 17 6.27 -5.01 -9.24
N ASP A 18 5.30 -4.11 -9.15
CA ASP A 18 4.00 -4.23 -9.82
C ASP A 18 3.28 -2.87 -9.86
N ALA A 19 2.29 -2.78 -10.76
CA ALA A 19 1.35 -1.66 -10.83
C ALA A 19 -0.05 -2.17 -11.19
N GLY A 20 -1.08 -1.60 -10.56
CA GLY A 20 -2.47 -1.92 -10.87
C GLY A 20 -3.35 -0.69 -10.80
N PHE A 21 -4.55 -0.80 -11.38
CA PHE A 21 -5.48 0.30 -11.58
C PHE A 21 -6.84 0.00 -10.95
N ALA A 22 -7.41 1.00 -10.29
CA ALA A 22 -8.77 0.94 -9.77
C ALA A 22 -9.51 2.25 -10.08
N GLN A 23 -10.83 2.19 -10.03
CA GLN A 23 -11.64 3.41 -10.10
C GLN A 23 -11.45 4.27 -8.86
N SER A 24 -11.49 5.58 -9.05
CA SER A 24 -11.43 6.56 -7.96
C SER A 24 -12.80 6.66 -7.28
N THR A 25 -13.08 5.70 -6.41
CA THR A 25 -14.32 5.64 -5.63
C THR A 25 -14.01 5.55 -4.14
N PRO A 26 -14.88 6.12 -3.27
CA PRO A 26 -14.70 6.06 -1.81
C PRO A 26 -14.60 4.64 -1.26
N PHE A 27 -13.94 4.52 -0.11
CA PHE A 27 -13.76 3.28 0.64
C PHE A 27 -14.81 3.17 1.75
N GLU A 28 -16.10 3.20 1.38
CA GLU A 28 -17.21 3.22 2.33
C GLU A 28 -17.21 2.04 3.31
N SER A 29 -16.80 0.85 2.84
CA SER A 29 -16.69 -0.34 3.70
C SER A 29 -15.69 -0.20 4.86
N GLN A 30 -14.83 0.82 4.83
CA GLN A 30 -13.88 1.08 5.90
C GLN A 30 -14.40 2.09 6.93
N ARG A 31 -15.45 2.81 6.62
CA ARG A 31 -15.99 3.86 7.48
C ARG A 31 -16.43 3.30 8.83
N GLU A 32 -17.04 2.13 8.86
CA GLU A 32 -17.49 1.46 10.08
C GLU A 32 -16.34 0.99 10.99
N PHE A 33 -15.13 0.79 10.43
CA PHE A 33 -13.95 0.35 11.20
C PHE A 33 -13.14 1.52 11.76
N LEU A 34 -13.29 2.71 11.20
CA LEU A 34 -12.62 3.92 11.68
C LEU A 34 -13.44 4.59 12.77
N THR A 35 -13.39 4.04 13.98
CA THR A 35 -14.05 4.65 15.15
C THR A 35 -13.06 5.54 15.90
N ASN A 36 -13.59 6.60 16.56
CA ASN A 36 -12.77 7.49 17.37
C ASN A 36 -12.07 6.76 18.53
N ASP A 37 -12.72 5.74 19.11
CA ASP A 37 -12.16 4.94 20.19
C ASP A 37 -10.86 4.25 19.80
N TYR A 38 -10.78 3.78 18.54
CA TYR A 38 -9.62 3.05 18.05
C TYR A 38 -8.62 3.93 17.29
N TYR A 39 -9.08 4.94 16.57
CA TYR A 39 -8.25 5.69 15.63
C TYR A 39 -8.22 7.21 15.86
N GLY A 40 -9.02 7.74 16.80
CA GLY A 40 -9.07 9.18 17.07
C GLY A 40 -7.71 9.81 17.39
N TRP A 41 -6.80 9.03 17.97
CA TRP A 41 -5.43 9.46 18.24
C TRP A 41 -4.64 9.87 16.99
N THR A 42 -4.97 9.32 15.82
CA THR A 42 -4.27 9.63 14.58
C THR A 42 -4.43 11.11 14.19
N GLN A 43 -5.58 11.71 14.51
CA GLN A 43 -5.82 13.12 14.25
C GLN A 43 -4.95 14.02 15.12
N SER A 44 -4.63 13.61 16.36
CA SER A 44 -3.76 14.39 17.25
C SER A 44 -2.31 14.44 16.79
N VAL A 45 -1.89 13.50 15.94
CA VAL A 45 -0.56 13.48 15.29
C VAL A 45 -0.61 13.94 13.83
N GLY A 46 -1.71 14.59 13.42
CA GLY A 46 -1.83 15.18 12.08
C GLY A 46 -2.19 14.20 10.95
N ILE A 47 -2.64 12.99 11.32
CA ILE A 47 -3.02 11.94 10.37
C ILE A 47 -4.55 11.85 10.33
N ASP A 48 -5.16 12.31 9.23
CA ASP A 48 -6.60 12.21 9.02
C ASP A 48 -6.96 11.02 8.13
N LEU A 49 -7.21 9.88 8.78
CA LEU A 49 -7.61 8.65 8.10
C LEU A 49 -9.00 8.76 7.46
N TRP A 50 -9.92 9.56 8.06
CA TRP A 50 -11.27 9.74 7.50
C TRP A 50 -11.23 10.48 6.18
N LYS A 51 -10.36 11.49 6.07
CA LYS A 51 -10.10 12.17 4.80
C LYS A 51 -9.60 11.22 3.73
N GLY A 52 -8.77 10.24 4.13
CA GLY A 52 -8.21 9.23 3.24
C GLY A 52 -9.23 8.23 2.70
N LEU A 53 -10.45 8.14 3.26
CA LEU A 53 -11.50 7.25 2.75
C LEU A 53 -12.06 7.69 1.41
N ASP A 54 -11.97 8.97 1.09
CA ASP A 54 -12.51 9.52 -0.15
C ASP A 54 -11.38 10.13 -1.00
N PRO A 55 -11.09 9.55 -2.18
CA PRO A 55 -10.08 10.06 -3.11
C PRO A 55 -10.28 11.53 -3.46
N TYR A 56 -11.52 11.98 -3.57
CA TYR A 56 -11.86 13.35 -3.97
C TYR A 56 -11.47 14.39 -2.91
N ASN A 57 -11.44 14.01 -1.62
CA ASN A 57 -10.92 14.87 -0.56
C ASN A 57 -9.41 15.12 -0.66
N ILE A 58 -8.68 14.23 -1.35
CA ILE A 58 -7.23 14.33 -1.55
C ILE A 58 -6.94 15.00 -2.89
N PHE A 59 -7.62 14.57 -3.95
CA PHE A 59 -7.46 15.06 -5.31
C PHE A 59 -8.85 15.15 -5.98
N PRO A 60 -9.49 16.34 -6.00
CA PRO A 60 -10.87 16.52 -6.50
C PRO A 60 -11.08 16.03 -7.93
N ASP A 61 -10.08 16.17 -8.80
CA ASP A 61 -10.15 15.77 -10.20
C ASP A 61 -9.80 14.28 -10.42
N SER A 62 -9.67 13.50 -9.36
CA SER A 62 -9.26 12.10 -9.44
C SER A 62 -10.26 11.26 -10.23
N ARG A 63 -9.79 10.52 -11.24
CA ARG A 63 -10.58 9.58 -12.03
C ARG A 63 -10.15 8.14 -11.82
N SER A 64 -8.86 7.92 -11.63
CA SER A 64 -8.32 6.59 -11.36
C SER A 64 -7.33 6.59 -10.20
N ILE A 65 -7.25 5.44 -9.57
CA ILE A 65 -6.24 5.09 -8.56
C ILE A 65 -5.21 4.20 -9.23
N ILE A 66 -3.94 4.58 -9.19
CA ILE A 66 -2.83 3.71 -9.55
C ILE A 66 -2.17 3.25 -8.25
N VAL A 67 -2.02 1.94 -8.08
CA VAL A 67 -1.29 1.38 -6.94
C VAL A 67 0.01 0.78 -7.45
N LEU A 68 1.12 1.29 -6.92
CA LEU A 68 2.47 0.83 -7.21
C LEU A 68 2.94 -0.04 -6.03
N LEU A 69 3.52 -1.20 -6.30
CA LEU A 69 4.14 -2.02 -5.28
C LEU A 69 5.66 -1.85 -5.31
N TYR A 70 6.21 -1.36 -4.22
CA TYR A 70 7.65 -1.28 -4.01
C TYR A 70 8.13 -2.46 -3.17
N SER A 71 9.04 -3.29 -3.72
CA SER A 71 9.65 -4.38 -2.96
C SER A 71 10.87 -3.87 -2.21
N TYR A 72 10.87 -4.02 -0.88
CA TYR A 72 12.01 -3.67 -0.03
C TYR A 72 12.85 -4.89 0.38
N PHE A 73 12.61 -6.03 -0.23
CA PHE A 73 13.39 -7.26 0.00
C PHE A 73 14.52 -7.45 -1.03
N VAL A 74 15.01 -6.36 -1.60
CA VAL A 74 15.97 -6.42 -2.71
C VAL A 74 17.43 -6.25 -2.26
N SER A 75 17.67 -5.77 -1.05
CA SER A 75 19.01 -5.50 -0.54
C SER A 75 19.49 -6.56 0.43
N SER A 76 20.74 -6.98 0.28
CA SER A 76 21.42 -7.75 1.32
C SER A 76 21.69 -6.81 2.51
N ILE A 77 21.37 -7.27 3.71
CA ILE A 77 21.59 -6.52 4.93
C ILE A 77 22.76 -7.18 5.66
N PRO A 78 23.75 -6.42 6.13
CA PRO A 78 24.81 -6.97 6.95
C PRO A 78 24.23 -7.79 8.11
N PRO A 79 24.73 -9.01 8.37
CA PRO A 79 24.19 -9.91 9.40
C PRO A 79 24.05 -9.26 10.78
N LEU A 80 24.97 -8.35 11.11
CA LEU A 80 24.96 -7.59 12.37
C LEU A 80 23.69 -6.74 12.51
N LEU A 81 23.16 -6.17 11.42
CA LEU A 81 21.99 -5.29 11.44
C LEU A 81 20.66 -6.04 11.35
N GLN A 82 20.64 -7.29 10.85
CA GLN A 82 19.41 -8.06 10.60
C GLN A 82 18.58 -8.29 11.88
N LYS A 83 19.19 -8.31 13.05
CA LYS A 83 18.51 -8.53 14.34
C LYS A 83 18.02 -7.23 15.00
N HIS A 84 18.46 -6.08 14.52
CA HIS A 84 18.23 -4.79 15.18
C HIS A 84 17.31 -3.86 14.40
N TYR A 85 17.15 -4.08 13.09
CA TYR A 85 16.38 -3.18 12.23
C TYR A 85 15.40 -3.96 11.34
N GLY A 86 14.19 -3.44 11.20
CA GLY A 86 13.25 -3.90 10.20
C GLY A 86 13.77 -3.55 8.79
N ARG A 87 13.61 -4.46 7.83
CA ARG A 87 14.10 -4.28 6.45
C ARG A 87 13.58 -3.02 5.77
N CYS A 88 12.34 -2.63 6.04
CA CYS A 88 11.74 -1.42 5.48
C CYS A 88 12.45 -0.12 5.89
N TYR A 89 13.11 -0.11 7.06
CA TYR A 89 13.85 1.04 7.54
C TYR A 89 15.29 1.12 7.02
N LEU A 90 15.78 0.04 6.41
CA LEU A 90 17.15 -0.01 5.88
C LEU A 90 17.25 0.52 4.44
N ASN A 91 16.11 0.82 3.83
CA ASN A 91 16.02 1.43 2.52
C ASN A 91 15.55 2.89 2.63
N ASP A 92 16.35 3.69 3.33
CA ASP A 92 16.06 5.09 3.59
C ASP A 92 16.50 5.96 2.41
N ASP A 93 15.55 6.67 1.81
CA ASP A 93 15.78 7.57 0.67
C ASP A 93 16.74 8.72 0.95
N ARG A 94 16.95 9.06 2.22
CA ARG A 94 17.94 10.08 2.60
C ARG A 94 19.37 9.64 2.32
N VAL A 95 19.59 8.33 2.20
CA VAL A 95 20.91 7.72 1.99
C VAL A 95 21.00 6.84 0.76
N THR A 96 19.86 6.50 0.12
CA THR A 96 19.81 5.67 -1.09
C THR A 96 19.34 6.46 -2.30
N ARG A 97 20.08 6.43 -3.40
CA ARG A 97 19.75 7.19 -4.63
C ARG A 97 18.51 6.70 -5.36
N ASP A 98 18.10 5.45 -5.15
CA ASP A 98 16.97 4.80 -5.80
C ASP A 98 15.93 4.33 -4.76
N GLY A 99 15.78 5.11 -3.69
CA GLY A 99 14.76 4.88 -2.69
C GLY A 99 13.34 5.19 -3.21
N LEU A 100 12.36 4.80 -2.43
CA LEU A 100 10.95 4.85 -2.79
C LEU A 100 10.50 6.23 -3.29
N PHE A 101 10.86 7.32 -2.60
CA PHE A 101 10.45 8.67 -3.00
C PHE A 101 11.01 9.09 -4.35
N THR A 102 12.26 8.71 -4.64
CA THR A 102 12.89 8.95 -5.94
C THR A 102 12.14 8.21 -7.06
N LEU A 103 11.78 6.95 -6.84
CA LEU A 103 11.01 6.17 -7.81
C LEU A 103 9.61 6.76 -8.02
N VAL A 104 8.92 7.14 -6.95
CA VAL A 104 7.60 7.78 -7.03
C VAL A 104 7.70 9.11 -7.78
N LYS A 105 8.75 9.90 -7.55
CA LYS A 105 8.99 11.14 -8.29
C LYS A 105 9.18 10.87 -9.78
N LYS A 106 10.07 9.93 -10.15
CA LYS A 106 10.30 9.53 -11.56
C LYS A 106 8.97 9.10 -12.24
N PHE A 107 8.15 8.33 -11.54
CA PHE A 107 6.86 7.88 -12.05
C PHE A 107 5.88 9.03 -12.28
N ARG A 108 5.78 9.95 -11.33
CA ARG A 108 4.92 11.13 -11.46
C ARG A 108 5.40 12.10 -12.53
N ASP A 109 6.71 12.27 -12.70
CA ASP A 109 7.29 13.07 -13.77
C ASP A 109 6.95 12.47 -15.15
N PHE A 110 6.97 11.14 -15.28
CA PHE A 110 6.50 10.44 -16.47
C PHE A 110 5.01 10.66 -16.73
N LEU A 111 4.14 10.54 -15.74
CA LEU A 111 2.71 10.86 -15.91
C LEU A 111 2.52 12.30 -16.38
N LYS A 112 3.21 13.25 -15.75
CA LYS A 112 3.16 14.67 -16.09
C LYS A 112 3.62 14.95 -17.53
N SER A 113 4.66 14.28 -18.00
CA SER A 113 5.14 14.42 -19.39
C SER A 113 4.12 13.91 -20.42
N ASN A 114 3.16 13.07 -20.00
CA ASN A 114 2.05 12.59 -20.79
C ASN A 114 0.74 13.38 -20.54
N GLY A 115 0.82 14.54 -19.90
CA GLY A 115 -0.33 15.43 -19.65
C GLY A 115 -1.25 14.95 -18.52
N ILE A 116 -0.80 14.02 -17.67
CA ILE A 116 -1.60 13.46 -16.56
C ILE A 116 -1.14 14.10 -15.24
N ASN A 117 -2.06 14.78 -14.56
CA ASN A 117 -1.81 15.27 -13.22
C ASN A 117 -1.98 14.15 -12.20
N SER A 118 -1.13 14.16 -11.17
CA SER A 118 -1.14 13.10 -10.18
C SER A 118 -0.86 13.62 -8.77
N LYS A 119 -1.42 12.93 -7.77
CA LYS A 119 -1.15 13.19 -6.36
C LYS A 119 -0.94 11.88 -5.60
N VAL A 120 0.11 11.81 -4.79
CA VAL A 120 0.29 10.69 -3.86
C VAL A 120 -0.75 10.81 -2.76
N ALA A 121 -1.50 9.74 -2.53
CA ALA A 121 -2.58 9.71 -1.57
C ALA A 121 -2.09 9.14 -0.23
N ASN A 122 -1.52 10.01 0.58
CA ASN A 122 -1.19 9.66 1.95
C ASN A 122 -2.48 9.42 2.75
N TYR A 123 -2.43 8.49 3.71
CA TYR A 123 -3.53 8.13 4.62
C TYR A 123 -4.74 7.44 3.97
N MET A 124 -4.68 7.15 2.70
CA MET A 124 -5.64 6.28 2.05
C MET A 124 -5.48 4.84 2.56
N PRO A 125 -6.54 4.00 2.57
CA PRO A 125 -6.41 2.59 2.92
C PRO A 125 -5.66 1.82 1.82
N ASP A 126 -4.35 1.95 1.81
CA ASP A 126 -3.41 1.49 0.79
C ASP A 126 -3.53 0.00 0.46
N LYS A 127 -3.71 -0.85 1.48
CA LYS A 127 -3.90 -2.30 1.28
C LYS A 127 -5.20 -2.62 0.56
N LEU A 128 -6.27 -1.88 0.85
CA LEU A 128 -7.53 -2.05 0.14
C LEU A 128 -7.47 -1.49 -1.28
N ALA A 129 -6.77 -0.36 -1.45
CA ALA A 129 -6.49 0.16 -2.78
C ALA A 129 -5.71 -0.87 -3.61
N ALA A 130 -4.72 -1.54 -3.01
CA ALA A 130 -3.96 -2.61 -3.65
C ALA A 130 -4.84 -3.82 -4.03
N MET A 131 -5.77 -4.20 -3.16
CA MET A 131 -6.74 -5.26 -3.46
C MET A 131 -7.70 -4.85 -4.59
N ARG A 132 -8.23 -3.61 -4.57
CA ARG A 132 -9.06 -3.07 -5.67
C ARG A 132 -8.32 -3.03 -7.00
N ALA A 133 -7.05 -2.67 -6.97
CA ALA A 133 -6.20 -2.61 -8.15
C ALA A 133 -5.62 -3.98 -8.58
N GLY A 134 -6.01 -5.07 -7.91
CA GLY A 134 -5.64 -6.43 -8.29
C GLY A 134 -4.17 -6.79 -8.11
N VAL A 135 -3.38 -6.00 -7.36
CA VAL A 135 -1.94 -6.24 -7.19
C VAL A 135 -1.59 -7.08 -5.96
N GLY A 136 -2.55 -7.39 -5.11
CA GLY A 136 -2.31 -8.22 -3.93
C GLY A 136 -3.56 -8.50 -3.12
N THR A 137 -3.43 -9.36 -2.11
CA THR A 137 -4.50 -9.74 -1.17
C THR A 137 -4.07 -9.53 0.27
N SER A 138 -5.02 -9.28 1.16
CA SER A 138 -4.73 -9.15 2.59
C SER A 138 -4.72 -10.53 3.26
N GLY A 139 -3.75 -10.76 4.13
CA GLY A 139 -3.72 -11.96 4.97
C GLY A 139 -4.51 -11.79 6.28
N LYS A 140 -4.69 -12.90 7.02
CA LYS A 140 -5.32 -12.93 8.35
C LYS A 140 -4.57 -12.05 9.37
N ASN A 141 -3.30 -11.77 9.13
CA ASN A 141 -2.41 -10.92 9.92
C ASN A 141 -2.42 -9.45 9.47
N THR A 142 -3.36 -9.07 8.63
CA THR A 142 -3.50 -7.70 8.07
C THR A 142 -2.36 -7.24 7.16
N LEU A 143 -1.38 -8.10 6.82
CA LEU A 143 -0.35 -7.75 5.85
C LEU A 143 -0.88 -7.93 4.42
N LEU A 144 -0.41 -7.05 3.53
CA LEU A 144 -0.61 -7.21 2.09
C LEU A 144 0.38 -8.25 1.57
N TYR A 145 -0.12 -9.18 0.77
CA TYR A 145 0.67 -10.13 0.00
C TYR A 145 0.52 -9.79 -1.47
N ALA A 146 1.62 -9.44 -2.12
CA ALA A 146 1.65 -9.19 -3.55
C ALA A 146 1.16 -10.44 -4.32
N ARG A 147 0.55 -10.26 -5.48
CA ARG A 147 0.19 -11.39 -6.35
C ARG A 147 1.45 -12.16 -6.80
N SER A 148 1.28 -13.42 -7.21
CA SER A 148 2.39 -14.31 -7.60
C SER A 148 3.27 -13.72 -8.69
N ALA A 149 2.71 -12.98 -9.65
CA ALA A 149 3.46 -12.29 -10.69
C ALA A 149 4.46 -11.25 -10.15
N ALA A 150 4.20 -10.70 -8.96
CA ALA A 150 5.07 -9.78 -8.24
C ALA A 150 5.81 -10.46 -7.07
N GLY A 151 6.03 -11.77 -7.13
CA GLY A 151 6.81 -12.55 -6.18
C GLY A 151 6.04 -13.10 -4.98
N GLY A 152 4.74 -12.87 -4.83
CA GLY A 152 3.89 -13.44 -3.78
C GLY A 152 4.27 -13.07 -2.34
N SER A 153 5.11 -12.05 -2.16
CA SER A 153 5.72 -11.68 -0.89
C SER A 153 4.91 -10.59 -0.17
N SER A 154 4.99 -10.54 1.16
CA SER A 154 4.51 -9.41 1.97
C SER A 154 5.57 -8.34 2.20
N PHE A 155 6.79 -8.50 1.68
CA PHE A 155 7.85 -7.50 1.75
C PHE A 155 7.68 -6.42 0.67
N VAL A 156 6.47 -5.90 0.56
CA VAL A 156 6.10 -4.85 -0.39
C VAL A 156 5.48 -3.67 0.33
N PHE A 157 5.73 -2.49 -0.19
CA PHE A 157 5.12 -1.25 0.26
C PHE A 157 4.19 -0.73 -0.85
N PRO A 158 2.88 -0.64 -0.63
CA PRO A 158 1.96 -0.07 -1.61
C PRO A 158 2.03 1.46 -1.57
N VAL A 159 2.11 2.08 -2.74
CA VAL A 159 2.00 3.51 -2.93
C VAL A 159 0.77 3.80 -3.76
N VAL A 160 -0.13 4.62 -3.23
CA VAL A 160 -1.35 5.02 -3.93
C VAL A 160 -1.13 6.37 -4.62
N VAL A 161 -1.37 6.41 -5.92
CA VAL A 161 -1.28 7.60 -6.74
C VAL A 161 -2.65 7.86 -7.39
N LEU A 162 -3.24 9.01 -7.10
CA LEU A 162 -4.47 9.50 -7.73
C LEU A 162 -4.11 10.24 -9.01
N VAL A 163 -4.91 10.04 -10.06
CA VAL A 163 -4.71 10.67 -11.36
C VAL A 163 -6.02 11.21 -11.94
N ASP A 164 -5.94 12.31 -12.70
CA ASP A 164 -7.05 12.94 -13.40
C ASP A 164 -7.36 12.30 -14.76
N TYR A 165 -6.81 11.14 -15.01
CA TYR A 165 -6.98 10.36 -16.23
C TYR A 165 -7.78 9.09 -15.95
N ASP A 166 -8.71 8.76 -16.86
CA ASP A 166 -9.59 7.60 -16.71
C ASP A 166 -8.95 6.36 -17.35
N PHE A 167 -8.31 5.54 -16.50
CA PHE A 167 -7.82 4.24 -16.89
C PHE A 167 -8.87 3.16 -16.59
N SER A 168 -9.05 2.20 -17.49
CA SER A 168 -9.88 1.03 -17.20
C SER A 168 -9.34 0.28 -15.97
N PRO A 169 -10.16 -0.04 -14.96
CA PRO A 169 -9.70 -0.73 -13.77
C PRO A 169 -9.24 -2.15 -14.08
N ASP A 170 -8.31 -2.65 -13.27
CA ASP A 170 -7.97 -4.06 -13.24
C ASP A 170 -9.02 -4.87 -12.46
N ALA A 171 -9.06 -6.17 -12.68
CA ALA A 171 -9.90 -7.06 -11.88
C ALA A 171 -9.41 -7.05 -10.42
N PRO A 172 -10.29 -6.77 -9.43
CA PRO A 172 -9.88 -6.74 -8.05
C PRO A 172 -9.44 -8.12 -7.55
N SER A 173 -8.48 -8.14 -6.64
CA SER A 173 -8.12 -9.36 -5.93
C SER A 173 -9.20 -9.71 -4.91
N ILE A 174 -9.76 -10.92 -5.03
CA ILE A 174 -10.81 -11.43 -4.15
C ILE A 174 -10.21 -12.49 -3.21
N GLY A 175 -10.63 -12.48 -1.96
CA GLY A 175 -10.29 -13.52 -0.99
C GLY A 175 -9.16 -13.14 -0.03
N ASN A 176 -8.63 -14.16 0.62
CA ASN A 176 -7.63 -14.07 1.66
C ASN A 176 -6.29 -14.59 1.14
N GLY A 177 -5.21 -13.81 1.30
CA GLY A 177 -3.85 -14.19 0.91
C GLY A 177 -3.25 -15.38 1.68
N CYS A 178 -3.95 -15.91 2.69
CA CYS A 178 -3.49 -17.07 3.44
C CYS A 178 -3.90 -18.38 2.77
N PRO A 179 -2.99 -19.37 2.68
CA PRO A 179 -3.33 -20.68 2.15
C PRO A 179 -4.34 -21.41 3.04
N SER A 180 -5.08 -22.38 2.49
CA SER A 180 -6.12 -23.15 3.20
C SER A 180 -5.58 -23.93 4.42
N TRP A 181 -4.32 -24.36 4.37
CA TRP A 181 -3.65 -25.06 5.46
C TRP A 181 -3.08 -24.14 6.56
N CYS A 182 -3.27 -22.82 6.45
CA CYS A 182 -2.74 -21.85 7.42
C CYS A 182 -3.29 -22.08 8.83
N ARG A 183 -2.41 -22.34 9.79
CA ARG A 183 -2.73 -22.57 11.20
C ARG A 183 -2.64 -21.30 12.07
N ASN A 184 -2.68 -20.11 11.47
CA ASN A 184 -2.68 -18.82 12.17
C ASN A 184 -1.46 -18.56 13.07
N ALA A 185 -0.29 -19.11 12.74
CA ALA A 185 0.93 -18.94 13.53
C ALA A 185 1.30 -17.47 13.77
N CYS A 186 1.07 -16.60 12.78
CA CYS A 186 1.31 -15.16 12.92
C CYS A 186 0.42 -14.48 13.99
N ILE A 187 -0.83 -14.95 14.13
CA ILE A 187 -1.77 -14.46 15.14
C ILE A 187 -1.34 -14.93 16.52
N ALA A 188 -0.98 -16.22 16.64
CA ALA A 188 -0.49 -16.80 17.88
C ALA A 188 0.81 -16.15 18.36
N ALA A 189 1.72 -15.82 17.42
CA ALA A 189 3.00 -15.20 17.70
C ALA A 189 2.93 -13.70 18.02
N CYS A 190 1.78 -13.03 17.81
CA CYS A 190 1.65 -11.61 18.10
C CYS A 190 1.80 -11.35 19.62
N PRO A 191 2.86 -10.67 20.08
CA PRO A 191 3.17 -10.55 21.51
C PRO A 191 2.13 -9.76 22.29
N THR A 192 1.52 -8.76 21.64
CA THR A 192 0.50 -7.88 22.26
C THR A 192 -0.93 -8.39 22.01
N LYS A 193 -1.09 -9.50 21.26
CA LYS A 193 -2.39 -10.01 20.82
C LYS A 193 -3.23 -8.96 20.08
N ALA A 194 -2.56 -8.08 19.34
CA ALA A 194 -3.22 -7.09 18.49
C ALA A 194 -3.96 -7.73 17.31
N LEU A 195 -3.44 -8.84 16.76
CA LEU A 195 -4.05 -9.54 15.63
C LEU A 195 -5.24 -10.40 16.12
N LEU A 196 -6.45 -10.07 15.65
CA LEU A 196 -7.68 -10.74 16.05
C LEU A 196 -8.10 -11.87 15.10
N GLY A 197 -7.38 -12.04 13.99
CA GLY A 197 -7.73 -12.96 12.93
C GLY A 197 -8.68 -12.35 11.90
N ASN A 198 -8.86 -13.08 10.78
CA ASN A 198 -9.75 -12.66 9.68
C ASN A 198 -9.49 -11.25 9.13
N GLY A 199 -8.21 -10.82 9.13
CA GLY A 199 -7.83 -9.48 8.68
C GLY A 199 -8.20 -8.35 9.67
N LYS A 200 -8.58 -8.68 10.90
CA LYS A 200 -8.92 -7.70 11.95
C LYS A 200 -7.75 -7.47 12.90
N ILE A 201 -7.64 -6.24 13.38
CA ILE A 201 -6.61 -5.81 14.32
C ILE A 201 -7.23 -4.92 15.40
N ASN A 202 -6.72 -5.04 16.62
CA ASN A 202 -6.89 -3.99 17.62
C ASN A 202 -5.72 -3.00 17.48
N PRO A 203 -5.94 -1.81 16.93
CA PRO A 203 -4.84 -0.88 16.61
C PRO A 203 -4.14 -0.38 17.86
N GLN A 204 -4.83 -0.19 18.99
CA GLN A 204 -4.26 0.29 20.26
C GLN A 204 -3.32 -0.73 20.92
N ARG A 205 -3.37 -1.99 20.49
CA ARG A 205 -2.43 -3.05 20.92
C ARG A 205 -1.30 -3.27 19.91
N CYS A 206 -1.37 -2.64 18.74
CA CYS A 206 -0.34 -2.78 17.72
C CYS A 206 0.89 -1.94 18.08
N ILE A 207 2.07 -2.44 17.73
CA ILE A 207 3.32 -1.70 17.88
C ILE A 207 3.26 -0.32 17.20
N SER A 208 2.54 -0.21 16.08
CA SER A 208 2.35 1.05 15.36
C SER A 208 1.59 2.13 16.16
N TYR A 209 0.92 1.77 17.24
CA TYR A 209 0.31 2.72 18.18
C TYR A 209 1.30 3.16 19.26
N LEU A 210 2.28 2.27 19.57
CA LEU A 210 3.22 2.45 20.67
C LEU A 210 4.51 3.15 20.24
N THR A 211 4.71 3.33 18.94
CA THR A 211 5.88 3.97 18.32
C THR A 211 5.52 5.29 17.65
#